data_b31c6cbc56afe1ef4db6fcbd833f6400
#
_entry.id   b31c6cbc56afe1ef4db6fcbd833f6400
#
_cell.length_a   1.000
_cell.length_b   1.000
_cell.length_c   1.000
_cell.angle_alpha   90.00
_cell.angle_beta   90.00
_cell.angle_gamma   90.00
#
_symmetry.space_group_name_H-M   'P 1'
#
loop_
_entity.id
_entity.type
_entity.pdbx_description
1 polymer ?
#
loop_
_entity_poly.entity_id
_entity_poly.type
_entity_poly.pdbx_seq_one_letter_code
_entity_poly.pdbx_strand_id
1 'polypeptide(L)'
;LLAALSAHFEAHPYLLGGRMSVADCALMGPVDGHFFTDLVSRRLLLETAWRVVGWIERCRFPNTDEQGEWLADDAVAPTLRDVLQVMGEDGVPLLLEGIAAIEKWADGVAPDVEVPRAVGKLEASFHGATVERAAMPYTLWMVQGTLDAYRALPDAERRRVDDAVTGTGWEALLACTPRHRMTKRGFQLALATEGDAP
;
A
#
# COMPACT_ATOMS: atom_id res chain seq x y z
N LEU A 1 7.86 -9.22 7.48
CA LEU A 1 6.55 -8.59 7.63
C LEU A 1 5.73 -9.22 8.77
N LEU A 2 5.51 -10.56 8.80
CA LEU A 2 4.66 -11.21 9.83
C LEU A 2 5.19 -11.00 11.26
N ALA A 3 6.50 -10.99 11.46
CA ALA A 3 7.11 -10.72 12.77
C ALA A 3 6.86 -9.27 13.23
N ALA A 4 7.03 -8.29 12.32
CA ALA A 4 6.76 -6.88 12.60
C ALA A 4 5.27 -6.64 12.90
N LEU A 5 4.37 -7.20 12.10
CA LEU A 5 2.93 -7.14 12.37
C LEU A 5 2.57 -7.79 13.71
N SER A 6 3.17 -8.95 14.04
CA SER A 6 2.92 -9.62 15.32
C SER A 6 3.37 -8.77 16.51
N ALA A 7 4.54 -8.11 16.41
CA ALA A 7 5.02 -7.21 17.44
C ALA A 7 4.09 -5.97 17.58
N HIS A 8 3.61 -5.44 16.46
CA HIS A 8 2.67 -4.33 16.47
C HIS A 8 1.34 -4.72 17.13
N PHE A 9 0.74 -5.85 16.72
CA PHE A 9 -0.55 -6.31 17.27
C PHE A 9 -0.45 -6.92 18.69
N GLU A 10 0.75 -7.04 19.24
CA GLU A 10 0.94 -7.30 20.67
C GLU A 10 0.67 -6.04 21.49
N ALA A 11 1.08 -4.88 20.99
CA ALA A 11 0.96 -3.58 21.65
C ALA A 11 -0.35 -2.86 21.34
N HIS A 12 -0.88 -3.05 20.14
CA HIS A 12 -2.04 -2.33 19.64
C HIS A 12 -3.04 -3.31 18.99
N PRO A 13 -4.36 -3.18 19.27
CA PRO A 13 -5.37 -4.04 18.65
C PRO A 13 -5.53 -3.81 17.14
N TYR A 14 -5.23 -2.61 16.64
CA TYR A 14 -5.32 -2.19 15.24
C TYR A 14 -4.10 -1.36 14.83
N LEU A 15 -3.95 -1.09 13.52
CA LEU A 15 -2.77 -0.39 12.99
C LEU A 15 -2.57 1.01 13.57
N LEU A 16 -3.63 1.76 13.85
CA LEU A 16 -3.56 3.12 14.36
C LEU A 16 -4.03 3.25 15.82
N GLY A 17 -3.91 2.17 16.60
CA GLY A 17 -4.24 2.20 18.02
C GLY A 17 -5.40 1.28 18.40
N GLY A 18 -6.39 1.79 19.15
CA GLY A 18 -7.50 1.01 19.70
C GLY A 18 -8.72 0.86 18.79
N ARG A 19 -8.73 1.48 17.61
CA ARG A 19 -9.86 1.50 16.68
C ARG A 19 -9.49 0.98 15.31
N MET A 20 -10.42 0.28 14.67
CA MET A 20 -10.28 -0.16 13.28
C MET A 20 -10.26 1.05 12.33
N SER A 21 -9.28 1.10 11.45
CA SER A 21 -9.04 2.18 10.49
C SER A 21 -9.19 1.73 9.05
N VAL A 22 -9.16 2.68 8.11
CA VAL A 22 -9.08 2.38 6.66
C VAL A 22 -7.80 1.60 6.33
N ALA A 23 -6.70 1.81 7.08
CA ALA A 23 -5.47 1.05 6.90
C ALA A 23 -5.67 -0.43 7.25
N ASP A 24 -6.42 -0.74 8.33
CA ASP A 24 -6.79 -2.12 8.68
C ASP A 24 -7.65 -2.74 7.57
N CYS A 25 -8.64 -2.01 7.05
CA CYS A 25 -9.48 -2.49 5.94
C CYS A 25 -8.64 -2.80 4.69
N ALA A 26 -7.66 -1.95 4.36
CA ALA A 26 -6.78 -2.13 3.21
C ALA A 26 -5.86 -3.35 3.39
N LEU A 27 -5.32 -3.55 4.60
CA LEU A 27 -4.46 -4.69 4.90
C LEU A 27 -5.25 -6.01 4.99
N MET A 28 -6.51 -5.96 5.45
CA MET A 28 -7.39 -7.14 5.51
C MET A 28 -7.59 -7.80 4.14
N GLY A 29 -7.72 -7.02 3.07
CA GLY A 29 -7.92 -7.56 1.72
C GLY A 29 -6.89 -8.63 1.35
N PRO A 30 -5.59 -8.33 1.30
CA PRO A 30 -4.57 -9.31 0.98
C PRO A 30 -4.32 -10.33 2.11
N VAL A 31 -4.37 -9.93 3.38
CA VAL A 31 -4.01 -10.83 4.48
C VAL A 31 -5.11 -11.84 4.76
N ASP A 32 -6.35 -11.44 4.84
CA ASP A 32 -7.47 -12.37 5.05
C ASP A 32 -7.86 -13.06 3.74
N GLY A 33 -8.11 -12.30 2.68
CA GLY A 33 -8.64 -12.81 1.42
C GLY A 33 -7.69 -13.75 0.67
N HIS A 34 -6.39 -13.59 0.82
CA HIS A 34 -5.39 -14.41 0.13
C HIS A 34 -4.54 -15.23 1.09
N PHE A 35 -3.94 -14.59 2.10
CA PHE A 35 -2.97 -15.26 2.95
C PHE A 35 -3.63 -16.23 3.94
N PHE A 36 -4.74 -15.83 4.56
CA PHE A 36 -5.44 -16.65 5.54
C PHE A 36 -6.37 -17.71 4.91
N THR A 37 -6.85 -17.49 3.69
CA THR A 37 -7.69 -18.47 2.97
C THR A 37 -6.89 -19.59 2.30
N ASP A 38 -5.64 -19.33 1.91
CA ASP A 38 -4.75 -20.36 1.38
C ASP A 38 -4.23 -21.25 2.51
N LEU A 39 -4.30 -22.58 2.33
CA LEU A 39 -3.98 -23.56 3.38
C LEU A 39 -2.53 -23.50 3.85
N VAL A 40 -1.59 -23.22 2.95
CA VAL A 40 -0.15 -23.21 3.26
C VAL A 40 0.21 -21.96 4.05
N SER A 41 -0.19 -20.80 3.55
CA SER A 41 0.07 -19.51 4.22
C SER A 41 -0.74 -19.37 5.51
N ARG A 42 -1.95 -19.93 5.57
CA ARG A 42 -2.73 -20.01 6.82
C ARG A 42 -2.00 -20.80 7.90
N ARG A 43 -1.42 -21.95 7.54
CA ARG A 43 -0.63 -22.74 8.49
C ARG A 43 0.56 -21.92 9.01
N LEU A 44 1.27 -21.23 8.13
CA LEU A 44 2.37 -20.35 8.52
C LEU A 44 1.91 -19.26 9.50
N LEU A 45 0.77 -18.60 9.24
CA LEU A 45 0.19 -17.61 10.15
C LEU A 45 -0.13 -18.19 11.53
N LEU A 46 -0.76 -19.36 11.57
CA LEU A 46 -1.12 -20.02 12.84
C LEU A 46 0.10 -20.46 13.65
N GLU A 47 1.16 -20.90 12.96
CA GLU A 47 2.38 -21.37 13.61
C GLU A 47 3.31 -20.22 14.07
N THR A 48 3.34 -19.09 13.34
CA THR A 48 4.37 -18.06 13.54
C THR A 48 3.82 -16.66 13.85
N ALA A 49 2.55 -16.38 13.58
CA ALA A 49 1.98 -15.04 13.66
C ALA A 49 0.52 -15.02 14.18
N TRP A 50 0.27 -15.75 15.26
CA TRP A 50 -1.08 -15.89 15.82
C TRP A 50 -1.69 -14.54 16.25
N ARG A 51 -0.89 -13.50 16.56
CA ARG A 51 -1.39 -12.15 16.83
C ARG A 51 -1.99 -11.49 15.59
N VAL A 52 -1.43 -11.77 14.41
CA VAL A 52 -2.03 -11.37 13.13
C VAL A 52 -3.36 -12.08 12.92
N VAL A 53 -3.45 -13.37 13.27
CA VAL A 53 -4.74 -14.11 13.24
C VAL A 53 -5.76 -13.47 14.17
N GLY A 54 -5.36 -13.10 15.39
CA GLY A 54 -6.22 -12.38 16.32
C GLY A 54 -6.69 -11.02 15.81
N TRP A 55 -5.84 -10.30 15.07
CA TRP A 55 -6.22 -9.07 14.40
C TRP A 55 -7.22 -9.33 13.26
N ILE A 56 -7.02 -10.37 12.43
CA ILE A 56 -7.99 -10.78 11.39
C ILE A 56 -9.37 -11.00 12.02
N GLU A 57 -9.45 -11.76 13.11
CA GLU A 57 -10.73 -12.04 13.78
C GLU A 57 -11.38 -10.77 14.33
N ARG A 58 -10.62 -9.84 14.91
CA ARG A 58 -11.15 -8.55 15.35
C ARG A 58 -11.67 -7.70 14.18
N CYS A 59 -11.01 -7.73 13.03
CA CYS A 59 -11.46 -7.01 11.84
C CYS A 59 -12.70 -7.64 11.21
N ARG A 60 -12.83 -8.97 11.24
CA ARG A 60 -14.02 -9.69 10.74
C ARG A 60 -15.25 -9.43 11.59
N PHE A 61 -15.07 -9.31 12.89
CA PHE A 61 -16.15 -9.18 13.87
C PHE A 61 -15.88 -7.98 14.79
N PRO A 62 -15.89 -6.74 14.23
CA PRO A 62 -15.60 -5.56 15.02
C PRO A 62 -16.67 -5.34 16.08
N ASN A 63 -16.24 -5.31 17.34
CA ASN A 63 -17.13 -4.91 18.44
C ASN A 63 -17.08 -3.37 18.55
N THR A 64 -18.13 -2.71 18.08
CA THR A 64 -18.21 -1.24 18.10
C THR A 64 -18.33 -0.66 19.51
N ASP A 65 -18.79 -1.45 20.48
CA ASP A 65 -18.98 -1.02 21.87
C ASP A 65 -17.68 -1.08 22.68
N GLU A 66 -16.68 -1.84 22.20
CA GLU A 66 -15.39 -2.05 22.87
C GLU A 66 -14.21 -1.40 22.11
N GLN A 67 -14.48 -0.45 21.21
CA GLN A 67 -13.42 0.26 20.53
C GLN A 67 -12.70 1.21 21.49
N GLY A 68 -11.36 1.09 21.51
CA GLY A 68 -10.49 2.02 22.21
C GLY A 68 -10.32 3.35 21.47
N GLU A 69 -9.34 4.13 21.89
CA GLU A 69 -9.03 5.43 21.29
C GLU A 69 -7.95 5.30 20.20
N TRP A 70 -7.91 6.29 19.31
CA TRP A 70 -6.77 6.50 18.43
C TRP A 70 -5.53 6.82 19.26
N LEU A 71 -4.36 6.61 18.68
CA LEU A 71 -3.12 7.12 19.29
C LEU A 71 -3.21 8.66 19.38
N ALA A 72 -2.76 9.20 20.52
CA ALA A 72 -2.81 10.64 20.76
C ALA A 72 -1.97 11.40 19.71
N ASP A 73 -2.43 12.59 19.35
CA ASP A 73 -1.72 13.51 18.44
C ASP A 73 -1.42 12.91 17.05
N ASP A 74 -2.26 12.00 16.57
CA ASP A 74 -2.05 11.24 15.33
C ASP A 74 -0.66 10.56 15.26
N ALA A 75 -0.17 10.11 16.40
CA ALA A 75 1.13 9.46 16.48
C ALA A 75 1.17 8.16 15.68
N VAL A 76 2.28 7.91 15.02
CA VAL A 76 2.60 6.61 14.44
C VAL A 76 3.38 5.79 15.47
N ALA A 77 2.84 4.64 15.86
CA ALA A 77 3.51 3.77 16.81
C ALA A 77 4.89 3.33 16.29
N PRO A 78 5.93 3.27 17.15
CA PRO A 78 7.25 2.76 16.72
C PRO A 78 7.17 1.37 16.07
N THR A 79 6.33 0.48 16.59
CA THR A 79 6.11 -0.86 16.04
C THR A 79 5.42 -0.84 14.67
N LEU A 80 4.59 0.19 14.36
CA LEU A 80 4.05 0.37 13.02
C LEU A 80 5.12 0.87 12.04
N ARG A 81 6.06 1.67 12.52
CA ARG A 81 7.21 2.10 11.71
C ARG A 81 8.04 0.90 11.23
N ASP A 82 8.25 -0.11 12.07
CA ASP A 82 8.93 -1.34 11.67
C ASP A 82 8.17 -2.08 10.55
N VAL A 83 6.85 -2.10 10.63
CA VAL A 83 5.99 -2.64 9.55
C VAL A 83 6.18 -1.85 8.26
N LEU A 84 6.14 -0.51 8.34
CA LEU A 84 6.34 0.38 7.18
C LEU A 84 7.73 0.16 6.56
N GLN A 85 8.78 0.01 7.37
CA GLN A 85 10.13 -0.24 6.88
C GLN A 85 10.20 -1.54 6.08
N VAL A 86 9.73 -2.65 6.63
CA VAL A 86 9.73 -3.95 5.92
C VAL A 86 8.90 -3.89 4.63
N MET A 87 7.77 -3.20 4.66
CA MET A 87 6.94 -3.03 3.44
C MET A 87 7.62 -2.11 2.42
N GLY A 88 8.30 -1.07 2.87
CA GLY A 88 8.98 -0.10 2.01
C GLY A 88 10.21 -0.70 1.32
N GLU A 89 11.02 -1.47 2.04
CA GLU A 89 12.22 -2.11 1.49
C GLU A 89 11.92 -3.01 0.28
N ASP A 90 10.84 -3.78 0.33
CA ASP A 90 10.47 -4.69 -0.74
C ASP A 90 9.44 -4.09 -1.73
N GLY A 91 8.48 -3.33 -1.22
CA GLY A 91 7.33 -2.87 -1.99
C GLY A 91 7.60 -1.61 -2.81
N VAL A 92 8.34 -0.65 -2.26
CA VAL A 92 8.56 0.64 -2.96
C VAL A 92 9.38 0.47 -4.24
N PRO A 93 10.50 -0.27 -4.28
CA PRO A 93 11.20 -0.52 -5.53
C PRO A 93 10.31 -1.14 -6.60
N LEU A 94 9.49 -2.15 -6.23
CA LEU A 94 8.54 -2.76 -7.15
C LEU A 94 7.52 -1.76 -7.71
N LEU A 95 6.98 -0.88 -6.86
CA LEU A 95 6.04 0.16 -7.29
C LEU A 95 6.69 1.14 -8.25
N LEU A 96 7.91 1.61 -7.96
CA LEU A 96 8.64 2.57 -8.80
C LEU A 96 9.01 1.97 -10.16
N GLU A 97 9.48 0.73 -10.21
CA GLU A 97 9.74 0.03 -11.46
C GLU A 97 8.46 -0.21 -12.26
N GLY A 98 7.36 -0.54 -11.58
CA GLY A 98 6.04 -0.65 -12.20
C GLY A 98 5.60 0.66 -12.83
N ILE A 99 5.74 1.78 -12.12
CA ILE A 99 5.43 3.13 -12.64
C ILE A 99 6.30 3.44 -13.86
N ALA A 100 7.61 3.20 -13.78
CA ALA A 100 8.52 3.46 -14.89
C ALA A 100 8.17 2.64 -16.15
N ALA A 101 7.79 1.38 -16.00
CA ALA A 101 7.33 0.54 -17.10
C ALA A 101 6.02 1.05 -17.73
N ILE A 102 5.10 1.51 -16.89
CA ILE A 102 3.82 2.09 -17.35
C ILE A 102 4.07 3.40 -18.10
N GLU A 103 4.92 4.27 -17.59
CA GLU A 103 5.28 5.53 -18.23
C GLU A 103 5.95 5.31 -19.59
N LYS A 104 6.89 4.35 -19.67
CA LYS A 104 7.53 3.98 -20.93
C LYS A 104 6.49 3.49 -21.98
N TRP A 105 5.50 2.73 -21.55
CA TRP A 105 4.40 2.32 -22.42
C TRP A 105 3.56 3.55 -22.85
N ALA A 106 3.20 4.42 -21.90
CA ALA A 106 2.37 5.58 -22.15
C ALA A 106 3.01 6.60 -23.11
N ASP A 107 4.34 6.75 -23.08
CA ASP A 107 5.10 7.58 -24.04
C ASP A 107 4.91 7.13 -25.49
N GLY A 108 4.59 5.85 -25.73
CA GLY A 108 4.48 5.26 -27.07
C GLY A 108 3.05 5.12 -27.60
N VAL A 109 2.02 5.58 -26.88
CA VAL A 109 0.62 5.37 -27.28
C VAL A 109 -0.15 6.67 -27.35
N ALA A 110 -1.21 6.70 -28.19
CA ALA A 110 -2.12 7.83 -28.26
C ALA A 110 -3.04 7.89 -27.02
N PRO A 111 -3.51 9.09 -26.61
CA PRO A 111 -4.34 9.26 -25.41
C PRO A 111 -5.68 8.51 -25.42
N ASP A 112 -6.19 8.16 -26.60
CA ASP A 112 -7.45 7.46 -26.80
C ASP A 112 -7.31 5.94 -26.86
N VAL A 113 -6.09 5.43 -26.71
CA VAL A 113 -5.84 3.99 -26.70
C VAL A 113 -6.45 3.36 -25.45
N GLU A 114 -7.14 2.23 -25.65
CA GLU A 114 -7.61 1.40 -24.53
C GLU A 114 -6.43 0.92 -23.70
N VAL A 115 -6.49 1.21 -22.40
CA VAL A 115 -5.45 0.80 -21.46
C VAL A 115 -5.59 -0.69 -21.15
N PRO A 116 -4.64 -1.54 -21.57
CA PRO A 116 -4.72 -2.96 -21.31
C PRO A 116 -4.48 -3.26 -19.81
N ARG A 117 -4.88 -4.44 -19.37
CA ARG A 117 -4.67 -4.87 -17.98
C ARG A 117 -3.19 -4.90 -17.59
N ALA A 118 -2.31 -5.23 -18.53
CA ALA A 118 -0.86 -5.23 -18.34
C ALA A 118 -0.18 -4.65 -19.58
N VAL A 119 0.84 -3.83 -19.39
CA VAL A 119 1.55 -3.10 -20.46
C VAL A 119 2.97 -3.62 -20.68
N GLY A 120 3.34 -4.69 -20.02
CA GLY A 120 4.66 -5.31 -20.13
C GLY A 120 4.99 -6.12 -18.89
N LYS A 121 6.26 -6.48 -18.80
CA LYS A 121 6.82 -7.23 -17.68
C LYS A 121 7.96 -6.40 -17.06
N LEU A 122 8.14 -6.56 -15.77
CA LEU A 122 9.27 -6.01 -15.02
C LEU A 122 9.90 -7.12 -14.19
N GLU A 123 11.15 -6.98 -13.89
CA GLU A 123 11.86 -7.84 -12.96
C GLU A 123 11.91 -7.13 -11.60
N ALA A 124 11.47 -7.79 -10.56
CA ALA A 124 11.52 -7.30 -9.19
C ALA A 124 12.44 -8.18 -8.35
N SER A 125 13.20 -7.57 -7.47
CA SER A 125 14.04 -8.28 -6.51
C SER A 125 13.39 -8.30 -5.14
N PHE A 126 13.24 -9.49 -4.56
CA PHE A 126 12.78 -9.70 -3.20
C PHE A 126 13.79 -10.54 -2.44
N HIS A 127 14.44 -9.98 -1.43
CA HIS A 127 15.43 -10.70 -0.61
C HIS A 127 16.46 -11.48 -1.45
N GLY A 128 16.92 -10.88 -2.55
CA GLY A 128 17.90 -11.50 -3.45
C GLY A 128 17.34 -12.50 -4.48
N ALA A 129 16.05 -12.76 -4.47
CA ALA A 129 15.38 -13.52 -5.51
C ALA A 129 14.79 -12.58 -6.57
N THR A 130 15.06 -12.83 -7.85
CA THR A 130 14.45 -12.10 -8.95
C THR A 130 13.16 -12.77 -9.37
N VAL A 131 12.08 -12.00 -9.46
CA VAL A 131 10.76 -12.45 -9.91
C VAL A 131 10.25 -11.57 -11.04
N GLU A 132 9.69 -12.20 -12.06
CA GLU A 132 9.01 -11.48 -13.14
C GLU A 132 7.59 -11.10 -12.70
N ARG A 133 7.20 -9.84 -12.94
CA ARG A 133 5.87 -9.31 -12.64
C ARG A 133 5.29 -8.59 -13.85
N ALA A 134 3.97 -8.57 -13.94
CA ALA A 134 3.28 -7.76 -14.93
C ALA A 134 3.26 -6.29 -14.50
N ALA A 135 3.59 -5.38 -15.42
CA ALA A 135 3.38 -3.94 -15.24
C ALA A 135 1.90 -3.62 -15.45
N MET A 136 1.18 -3.34 -14.38
CA MET A 136 -0.26 -3.11 -14.40
C MET A 136 -0.57 -1.62 -14.27
N PRO A 137 -1.20 -0.96 -15.26
CA PRO A 137 -1.58 0.46 -15.20
C PRO A 137 -2.41 0.85 -13.98
N TYR A 138 -3.16 -0.10 -13.43
CA TYR A 138 -3.89 0.07 -12.18
C TYR A 138 -2.97 0.47 -11.01
N THR A 139 -1.72 0.03 -11.00
CA THR A 139 -0.72 0.43 -9.99
C THR A 139 -0.49 1.94 -10.01
N LEU A 140 -0.31 2.53 -11.18
CA LEU A 140 -0.15 3.98 -11.30
C LEU A 140 -1.41 4.72 -10.84
N TRP A 141 -2.60 4.23 -11.21
CA TRP A 141 -3.86 4.82 -10.77
C TRP A 141 -4.02 4.82 -9.25
N MET A 142 -3.62 3.74 -8.57
CA MET A 142 -3.66 3.67 -7.11
C MET A 142 -2.63 4.59 -6.45
N VAL A 143 -1.39 4.57 -6.93
CA VAL A 143 -0.31 5.38 -6.36
C VAL A 143 -0.57 6.87 -6.54
N GLN A 144 -1.09 7.31 -7.69
CA GLN A 144 -1.35 8.74 -7.92
C GLN A 144 -2.34 9.33 -6.92
N GLY A 145 -3.36 8.58 -6.50
CA GLY A 145 -4.29 9.05 -5.46
C GLY A 145 -3.60 9.28 -4.12
N THR A 146 -2.67 8.40 -3.73
CA THR A 146 -1.84 8.58 -2.53
C THR A 146 -0.94 9.81 -2.65
N LEU A 147 -0.28 9.98 -3.81
CA LEU A 147 0.59 11.14 -4.05
C LEU A 147 -0.19 12.45 -4.07
N ASP A 148 -1.40 12.45 -4.62
CA ASP A 148 -2.27 13.65 -4.65
C ASP A 148 -2.70 14.02 -3.22
N ALA A 149 -3.14 13.05 -2.43
CA ALA A 149 -3.50 13.27 -1.04
C ALA A 149 -2.32 13.82 -0.22
N TYR A 150 -1.13 13.23 -0.36
CA TYR A 150 0.08 13.71 0.30
C TYR A 150 0.44 15.15 -0.11
N ARG A 151 0.38 15.47 -1.40
CA ARG A 151 0.71 16.80 -1.92
C ARG A 151 -0.31 17.87 -1.53
N ALA A 152 -1.55 17.48 -1.31
CA ALA A 152 -2.62 18.38 -0.85
C ALA A 152 -2.53 18.70 0.64
N LEU A 153 -1.70 18.00 1.41
CA LEU A 153 -1.53 18.26 2.83
C LEU A 153 -0.93 19.65 3.08
N PRO A 154 -1.38 20.36 4.12
CA PRO A 154 -0.69 21.54 4.64
C PRO A 154 0.76 21.21 4.99
N ASP A 155 1.66 22.18 4.90
CA ASP A 155 3.11 21.98 5.11
C ASP A 155 3.44 21.36 6.47
N ALA A 156 2.70 21.69 7.52
CA ALA A 156 2.92 21.13 8.84
C ALA A 156 2.56 19.63 8.90
N GLU A 157 1.47 19.24 8.27
CA GLU A 157 1.02 17.85 8.21
C GLU A 157 1.92 17.03 7.28
N ARG A 158 2.31 17.60 6.15
CA ARG A 158 3.25 16.95 5.23
C ARG A 158 4.58 16.64 5.91
N ARG A 159 5.15 17.58 6.69
CA ARG A 159 6.36 17.31 7.49
C ARG A 159 6.18 16.16 8.48
N ARG A 160 5.01 16.03 9.13
CA ARG A 160 4.73 14.90 10.02
C ARG A 160 4.74 13.56 9.28
N VAL A 161 4.20 13.54 8.04
CA VAL A 161 4.27 12.34 7.20
C VAL A 161 5.72 12.04 6.81
N ASP A 162 6.49 13.06 6.39
CA ASP A 162 7.91 12.91 6.04
C ASP A 162 8.71 12.32 7.20
N ASP A 163 8.52 12.86 8.41
CA ASP A 163 9.17 12.37 9.64
C ASP A 163 8.77 10.90 9.93
N ALA A 164 7.50 10.56 9.75
CA ALA A 164 6.99 9.22 10.01
C ALA A 164 7.57 8.17 9.04
N VAL A 165 7.82 8.53 7.78
CA VAL A 165 8.30 7.58 6.76
C VAL A 165 9.82 7.63 6.52
N THR A 166 10.52 8.64 7.06
CA THR A 166 11.98 8.78 6.86
C THR A 166 12.73 7.51 7.27
N GLY A 167 13.56 6.97 6.36
CA GLY A 167 14.32 5.74 6.56
C GLY A 167 13.52 4.45 6.48
N THR A 168 12.27 4.51 6.01
CA THR A 168 11.44 3.33 5.77
C THR A 168 11.38 2.91 4.29
N GLY A 169 11.96 3.71 3.39
CA GLY A 169 11.88 3.51 1.93
C GLY A 169 10.67 4.18 1.28
N TRP A 170 9.61 4.52 2.01
CA TRP A 170 8.41 5.16 1.46
C TRP A 170 8.66 6.59 0.99
N GLU A 171 9.66 7.28 1.53
CA GLU A 171 10.08 8.62 1.08
C GLU A 171 10.39 8.65 -0.42
N ALA A 172 10.94 7.56 -0.98
CA ALA A 172 11.22 7.46 -2.40
C ALA A 172 9.93 7.44 -3.24
N LEU A 173 8.88 6.79 -2.75
CA LEU A 173 7.57 6.81 -3.42
C LEU A 173 6.92 8.18 -3.32
N LEU A 174 6.97 8.85 -2.16
CA LEU A 174 6.39 10.18 -1.98
C LEU A 174 7.10 11.26 -2.82
N ALA A 175 8.39 11.07 -3.11
CA ALA A 175 9.16 11.92 -4.01
C ALA A 175 8.89 11.64 -5.50
N CYS A 176 8.27 10.52 -5.85
CA CYS A 176 7.98 10.15 -7.23
C CYS A 176 7.01 11.15 -7.88
N THR A 177 7.32 11.57 -9.10
CA THR A 177 6.50 12.48 -9.91
C THR A 177 6.19 11.84 -11.26
N PRO A 178 5.17 10.99 -11.34
CA PRO A 178 4.75 10.41 -12.60
C PRO A 178 4.36 11.50 -13.62
N ARG A 179 4.83 11.35 -14.88
CA ARG A 179 4.52 12.28 -15.98
C ARG A 179 3.15 12.04 -16.57
N HIS A 180 2.73 10.77 -16.58
CA HIS A 180 1.44 10.36 -17.05
C HIS A 180 0.48 10.10 -15.88
N ARG A 181 -0.79 10.30 -16.12
CA ARG A 181 -1.83 10.02 -15.14
C ARG A 181 -2.85 9.05 -15.75
N MET A 182 -3.44 8.24 -14.88
CA MET A 182 -4.58 7.39 -15.23
C MET A 182 -5.87 8.02 -14.73
N THR A 183 -6.92 7.89 -15.52
CA THR A 183 -8.28 8.23 -15.13
C THR A 183 -9.21 7.04 -15.34
N LYS A 184 -10.44 7.11 -14.84
CA LYS A 184 -11.46 6.10 -15.12
C LYS A 184 -12.54 6.68 -16.03
N ARG A 185 -12.83 5.96 -17.10
CA ARG A 185 -13.99 6.19 -17.98
C ARG A 185 -14.95 5.01 -17.80
N GLY A 186 -15.95 5.18 -16.94
CA GLY A 186 -16.76 4.06 -16.46
C GLY A 186 -15.92 3.08 -15.62
N PHE A 187 -15.85 1.82 -16.04
CA PHE A 187 -15.08 0.76 -15.35
C PHE A 187 -13.67 0.55 -15.92
N GLN A 188 -13.33 1.25 -17.01
CA GLN A 188 -12.03 1.09 -17.67
C GLN A 188 -11.06 2.21 -17.29
N LEU A 189 -9.78 1.86 -17.23
CA LEU A 189 -8.70 2.84 -17.12
C LEU A 189 -8.47 3.49 -18.49
N ALA A 190 -8.11 4.76 -18.48
CA ALA A 190 -7.66 5.52 -19.62
C ALA A 190 -6.46 6.39 -19.23
N LEU A 191 -5.63 6.77 -20.21
CA LEU A 191 -4.67 7.84 -20.00
C LEU A 191 -5.44 9.15 -19.81
N ALA A 192 -5.09 9.90 -18.78
CA ALA A 192 -5.67 11.21 -18.55
C ALA A 192 -5.20 12.21 -19.61
N THR A 193 -6.10 13.07 -20.04
CA THR A 193 -5.84 14.18 -20.95
C THR A 193 -5.93 15.50 -20.20
N GLU A 194 -5.52 16.62 -20.82
CA GLU A 194 -5.56 17.95 -20.18
C GLU A 194 -6.96 18.38 -19.68
N GLY A 195 -8.01 17.74 -20.13
CA GLY A 195 -9.40 18.01 -19.70
C GLY A 195 -9.92 17.09 -18.58
N ASP A 196 -9.18 16.07 -18.19
CA ASP A 196 -9.58 15.17 -17.11
C ASP A 196 -9.19 15.81 -15.77
N ALA A 197 -10.17 16.06 -14.91
CA ALA A 197 -9.92 16.57 -13.56
C ALA A 197 -9.13 15.55 -12.73
N PRO A 198 -8.29 15.99 -11.78
CA PRO A 198 -7.56 15.13 -10.88
C PRO A 198 -8.47 14.32 -9.97
#